data_e4ac97fb93e22440aa468997a794951b
#
_entry.id   e4ac97fb93e22440aa468997a794951b
#
_cell.length_a   1.000
_cell.length_b   1.000
_cell.length_c   1.000
_cell.angle_alpha   90.00
_cell.angle_beta   90.00
_cell.angle_gamma   90.00
#
_symmetry.space_group_name_H-M   'P 1'
#
loop_
_entity.id
_entity.type
_entity.pdbx_description
1 polymer ?
#
loop_
_entity_poly.entity_id
_entity_poly.type
_entity_poly.pdbx_seq_one_letter_code
_entity_poly.pdbx_strand_id
1 'polypeptide(L)'
;MCGITGIFGTADRSALGAMTDSLRHRGPDDEGRYLGKLTGMGHRRLSIIGIDNGAQPIRGDRRDVYVVANCEIYNYRQLRDDLRRQGHHFRTDSDAEVIVHLYEEYGDRCVEHLQGMFAFAVADGDRLLLARDRFGIKPLHYAEVGASLLFASEVKALLQSRLLTPQIDEEALADTAVFGHPAGPGTLLRGVVSLPPGHTLSAVLADDRLVTAVTRYHTLPEAESDPKPFAEAAADLTELLRATVRSHLMAEVEIGVTLSGGLDSTILARLMRDLHDGPIRAYTIGDHADHPDVVQARRLAAQLGLNHHVSILTFQDFVATIPSYLTAAEQPAGLGGIALNVLCRRIGDDVKVCLNGEGADEVFGGYGEYVNRSFRTRRMVDRLAALEASGRPVSRRGREYLDSLTADQPFPHYLRKLFAENMREQLTRDHLELLDASSMAASLEMRVPFLDHHVVEFAFRQPLAYRVDWELGITKRLLKQAVLKTWGDEVDLVGSVLRRKIGAPTSVLGHRERFIRLCDQVLPADYLRDDEYGAYFEQKSDLLVFNLYQEIFVRCRGVLPDGFTMLDFMAQQARRPALSVAG
;
A
#
# COMPACT_ATOMS: atom_id res chain seq x y z
N MET A 1 11.63 7.83 -1.51
CA MET A 1 11.14 6.77 -0.59
C MET A 1 12.27 5.90 -0.11
N CYS A 2 12.09 5.26 1.06
CA CYS A 2 13.21 4.65 1.77
C CYS A 2 12.81 3.27 2.32
N GLY A 3 13.76 2.57 2.88
CA GLY A 3 13.55 1.41 3.72
C GLY A 3 14.07 1.68 5.13
N ILE A 4 13.27 1.38 6.15
CA ILE A 4 13.68 1.49 7.55
C ILE A 4 13.63 0.14 8.24
N THR A 5 14.55 -0.09 9.15
CA THR A 5 14.57 -1.28 10.01
C THR A 5 15.10 -0.92 11.40
N GLY A 6 14.82 -1.78 12.38
CA GLY A 6 15.49 -1.64 13.68
C GLY A 6 15.17 -2.74 14.66
N ILE A 7 15.95 -2.72 15.73
CA ILE A 7 15.84 -3.62 16.87
C ILE A 7 15.92 -2.77 18.14
N PHE A 8 14.92 -2.90 19.01
CA PHE A 8 14.89 -2.27 20.32
C PHE A 8 14.87 -3.35 21.41
N GLY A 9 15.61 -3.16 22.48
CA GLY A 9 15.66 -4.06 23.63
C GLY A 9 16.94 -4.87 23.73
N THR A 10 16.83 -6.15 24.09
CA THR A 10 17.97 -7.01 24.48
C THR A 10 18.46 -7.94 23.36
N ALA A 11 17.81 -7.96 22.19
CA ALA A 11 18.24 -8.81 21.07
C ALA A 11 19.63 -8.40 20.54
N ASP A 12 20.34 -9.37 19.98
CA ASP A 12 21.59 -9.12 19.28
C ASP A 12 21.35 -8.23 18.05
N ARG A 13 21.98 -7.06 18.06
CA ARG A 13 21.90 -6.07 16.99
C ARG A 13 22.83 -6.35 15.81
N SER A 14 23.62 -7.43 15.86
CA SER A 14 24.43 -7.85 14.71
C SER A 14 23.55 -8.19 13.49
N ALA A 15 22.31 -8.60 13.74
CA ALA A 15 21.29 -8.85 12.70
C ALA A 15 20.87 -7.59 11.92
N LEU A 16 21.04 -6.39 12.47
CA LEU A 16 20.59 -5.15 11.85
C LEU A 16 21.18 -4.94 10.45
N GLY A 17 22.42 -5.36 10.23
CA GLY A 17 23.07 -5.32 8.93
C GLY A 17 22.27 -6.09 7.86
N ALA A 18 21.98 -7.35 8.12
CA ALA A 18 21.22 -8.21 7.20
C ALA A 18 19.79 -7.69 6.96
N MET A 19 19.13 -7.16 8.01
CA MET A 19 17.84 -6.51 7.89
C MET A 19 17.91 -5.29 6.97
N THR A 20 18.90 -4.42 7.15
CA THR A 20 19.08 -3.19 6.35
C THR A 20 19.41 -3.54 4.90
N ASP A 21 20.31 -4.51 4.69
CA ASP A 21 20.74 -4.93 3.35
C ASP A 21 19.60 -5.52 2.53
N SER A 22 18.67 -6.22 3.16
CA SER A 22 17.50 -6.79 2.49
C SER A 22 16.54 -5.73 1.91
N LEU A 23 16.65 -4.47 2.32
CA LEU A 23 15.86 -3.33 1.84
C LEU A 23 16.56 -2.48 0.77
N ARG A 24 17.70 -2.93 0.22
CA ARG A 24 18.48 -2.17 -0.76
C ARG A 24 17.66 -1.75 -1.99
N HIS A 25 16.73 -2.58 -2.44
CA HIS A 25 15.85 -2.28 -3.57
C HIS A 25 14.93 -1.09 -3.30
N ARG A 26 14.57 -0.80 -2.05
CA ARG A 26 13.77 0.37 -1.68
C ARG A 26 14.58 1.67 -1.77
N GLY A 27 15.86 1.61 -1.42
CA GLY A 27 16.72 2.78 -1.38
C GLY A 27 18.16 2.43 -1.78
N PRO A 28 18.45 2.46 -3.08
CA PRO A 28 19.78 2.09 -3.58
C PRO A 28 20.84 3.20 -3.43
N ASP A 29 20.40 4.45 -3.19
CA ASP A 29 21.29 5.63 -3.31
C ASP A 29 22.21 5.79 -2.09
N ASP A 30 21.75 5.46 -0.87
CA ASP A 30 22.53 5.63 0.35
C ASP A 30 22.11 4.66 1.46
N GLU A 31 22.98 4.50 2.45
CA GLU A 31 22.75 3.66 3.63
C GLU A 31 23.22 4.37 4.90
N GLY A 32 22.43 4.26 5.97
CA GLY A 32 22.85 4.75 7.27
C GLY A 32 22.42 3.85 8.42
N ARG A 33 23.17 3.89 9.51
CA ARG A 33 22.89 3.09 10.72
C ARG A 33 23.13 3.90 11.98
N TYR A 34 22.25 3.71 12.97
CA TYR A 34 22.42 4.19 14.33
C TYR A 34 22.52 2.99 15.27
N LEU A 35 23.47 3.03 16.22
CA LEU A 35 23.66 2.03 17.24
C LEU A 35 23.73 2.71 18.60
N GLY A 36 22.60 2.82 19.28
CA GLY A 36 22.48 3.30 20.66
C GLY A 36 22.59 2.17 21.68
N LYS A 37 22.32 2.46 22.96
CA LYS A 37 22.40 1.48 24.05
C LYS A 37 21.38 0.35 23.90
N LEU A 38 20.11 0.67 23.65
CA LEU A 38 19.00 -0.28 23.52
C LEU A 38 18.47 -0.36 22.10
N THR A 39 18.69 0.65 21.26
CA THR A 39 18.11 0.75 19.91
C THR A 39 19.20 0.67 18.85
N GLY A 40 19.02 -0.22 17.87
CA GLY A 40 19.69 -0.18 16.58
C GLY A 40 18.69 0.16 15.50
N MET A 41 19.02 1.12 14.62
CA MET A 41 18.19 1.49 13.46
C MET A 41 19.01 1.49 12.18
N GLY A 42 18.40 1.05 11.08
CA GLY A 42 18.98 1.03 9.75
C GLY A 42 18.07 1.76 8.76
N HIS A 43 18.69 2.39 7.78
CA HIS A 43 18.02 3.15 6.74
C HIS A 43 18.62 2.85 5.37
N ARG A 44 17.76 2.70 4.35
CA ARG A 44 18.10 2.66 2.92
C ARG A 44 17.41 3.82 2.23
N ARG A 45 18.16 4.65 1.51
CA ARG A 45 17.69 5.91 0.95
C ARG A 45 17.46 5.84 -0.54
N LEU A 46 16.27 6.31 -0.97
CA LEU A 46 16.00 6.80 -2.32
C LEU A 46 15.96 8.32 -2.24
N SER A 47 16.92 8.99 -2.84
CA SER A 47 17.10 10.45 -2.74
C SER A 47 16.15 11.18 -3.68
N ILE A 48 15.23 11.98 -3.11
CA ILE A 48 14.20 12.76 -3.83
C ILE A 48 14.23 14.22 -3.39
N ILE A 49 14.34 14.51 -2.08
CA ILE A 49 14.49 15.84 -1.48
C ILE A 49 15.75 15.84 -0.61
N GLY A 50 16.50 16.95 -0.63
CA GLY A 50 17.77 17.08 0.07
C GLY A 50 18.80 16.08 -0.46
N ILE A 51 18.94 15.97 -1.78
CA ILE A 51 19.76 14.95 -2.44
C ILE A 51 21.16 14.91 -1.86
N ASP A 52 21.80 16.08 -1.67
CA ASP A 52 23.20 16.17 -1.29
C ASP A 52 23.46 15.93 0.21
N ASN A 53 22.49 16.25 1.09
CA ASN A 53 22.72 16.28 2.54
C ASN A 53 21.64 15.62 3.40
N GLY A 54 20.64 14.97 2.79
CA GLY A 54 19.51 14.34 3.50
C GLY A 54 19.78 12.92 4.00
N ALA A 55 21.03 12.56 4.31
CA ALA A 55 21.38 11.26 4.86
C ALA A 55 20.69 11.00 6.22
N GLN A 56 20.27 9.76 6.44
CA GLN A 56 19.64 9.31 7.67
C GLN A 56 20.47 8.17 8.29
N PRO A 57 20.44 7.98 9.62
CA PRO A 57 19.58 8.59 10.66
C PRO A 57 19.88 10.06 10.94
N ILE A 58 18.84 10.88 11.17
CA ILE A 58 18.95 12.30 11.50
C ILE A 58 18.91 12.47 13.01
N ARG A 59 19.87 13.26 13.55
CA ARG A 59 19.95 13.57 14.98
C ARG A 59 19.24 14.88 15.29
N GLY A 60 18.49 14.92 16.40
CA GLY A 60 17.94 16.14 16.98
C GLY A 60 19.03 17.13 17.41
N ASP A 61 18.66 18.38 17.60
CA ASP A 61 19.62 19.42 17.98
C ASP A 61 19.66 19.71 19.49
N ARG A 62 18.57 19.42 20.23
CA ARG A 62 18.45 19.69 21.66
C ARG A 62 18.65 18.47 22.55
N ARG A 63 18.35 17.28 22.04
CA ARG A 63 18.47 16.02 22.78
C ARG A 63 19.19 14.97 21.93
N ASP A 64 19.64 13.91 22.58
CA ASP A 64 20.26 12.77 21.89
C ASP A 64 19.19 11.83 21.33
N VAL A 65 18.39 12.36 20.41
CA VAL A 65 17.28 11.69 19.74
C VAL A 65 17.65 11.48 18.27
N TYR A 66 17.28 10.34 17.72
CA TYR A 66 17.55 9.98 16.32
C TYR A 66 16.28 9.50 15.63
N VAL A 67 16.12 9.88 14.35
CA VAL A 67 15.01 9.43 13.51
C VAL A 67 15.53 8.71 12.26
N VAL A 68 14.83 7.63 11.88
CA VAL A 68 14.86 7.05 10.54
C VAL A 68 13.44 7.06 9.98
N ALA A 69 13.29 7.52 8.74
CA ALA A 69 11.98 7.73 8.14
C ALA A 69 11.94 7.28 6.67
N ASN A 70 10.87 6.60 6.31
CA ASN A 70 10.40 6.40 4.95
C ASN A 70 9.23 7.36 4.77
N CYS A 71 9.46 8.54 4.22
CA CYS A 71 8.45 9.60 4.22
C CYS A 71 8.54 10.54 3.01
N GLU A 72 7.45 11.28 2.85
CA GLU A 72 7.34 12.53 2.08
C GLU A 72 6.44 13.47 2.87
N ILE A 73 7.00 14.52 3.48
CA ILE A 73 6.27 15.46 4.35
C ILE A 73 5.94 16.73 3.55
N TYR A 74 4.73 16.83 3.06
CA TYR A 74 4.34 17.89 2.11
C TYR A 74 4.35 19.30 2.72
N ASN A 75 4.15 19.45 4.03
CA ASN A 75 4.20 20.73 4.72
C ASN A 75 5.56 21.03 5.39
N TYR A 76 6.64 20.29 5.03
CA TYR A 76 7.93 20.41 5.72
C TYR A 76 8.52 21.80 5.69
N ARG A 77 8.32 22.58 4.63
CA ARG A 77 8.86 23.95 4.52
C ARG A 77 8.25 24.86 5.57
N GLN A 78 6.92 24.81 5.73
CA GLN A 78 6.22 25.58 6.75
C GLN A 78 6.65 25.15 8.16
N LEU A 79 6.69 23.84 8.41
CA LEU A 79 7.12 23.29 9.70
C LEU A 79 8.56 23.70 10.04
N ARG A 80 9.47 23.68 9.05
CA ARG A 80 10.85 24.11 9.20
C ARG A 80 10.94 25.59 9.62
N ASP A 81 10.15 26.47 8.99
CA ASP A 81 10.14 27.89 9.33
C ASP A 81 9.56 28.13 10.74
N ASP A 82 8.53 27.39 11.12
CA ASP A 82 7.93 27.46 12.45
C ASP A 82 8.91 26.97 13.53
N LEU A 83 9.57 25.85 13.32
CA LEU A 83 10.55 25.28 14.24
C LEU A 83 11.82 26.16 14.34
N ARG A 84 12.28 26.76 13.24
CA ARG A 84 13.37 27.76 13.29
C ARG A 84 13.02 28.96 14.15
N ARG A 85 11.78 29.45 14.10
CA ARG A 85 11.30 30.53 14.97
C ARG A 85 11.26 30.12 16.45
N GLN A 86 11.11 28.84 16.73
CA GLN A 86 11.20 28.25 18.07
C GLN A 86 12.64 27.95 18.51
N GLY A 87 13.63 28.25 17.65
CA GLY A 87 15.06 28.15 17.94
C GLY A 87 15.70 26.80 17.59
N HIS A 88 15.06 25.97 16.74
CA HIS A 88 15.69 24.76 16.21
C HIS A 88 16.65 25.06 15.06
N HIS A 89 17.72 24.27 14.97
CA HIS A 89 18.73 24.38 13.92
C HIS A 89 18.70 23.17 13.01
N PHE A 90 18.39 23.40 11.74
CA PHE A 90 18.36 22.38 10.71
C PHE A 90 19.75 22.20 10.08
N ARG A 91 20.13 20.94 9.86
CA ARG A 91 21.43 20.54 9.30
C ARG A 91 21.32 19.99 7.90
N THR A 92 20.13 19.57 7.49
CA THR A 92 19.84 18.98 6.19
C THR A 92 18.77 19.77 5.44
N ASP A 93 18.63 19.50 4.16
CA ASP A 93 17.51 20.01 3.35
C ASP A 93 16.38 18.96 3.19
N SER A 94 16.52 17.79 3.84
CA SER A 94 15.52 16.74 3.85
C SER A 94 14.25 17.18 4.57
N ASP A 95 13.12 16.77 4.04
CA ASP A 95 11.80 16.89 4.66
C ASP A 95 11.70 16.07 5.95
N ALA A 96 12.43 14.94 6.05
CA ALA A 96 12.43 14.06 7.20
C ALA A 96 12.96 14.73 8.50
N GLU A 97 13.80 15.77 8.40
CA GLU A 97 14.41 16.43 9.57
C GLU A 97 13.36 17.14 10.45
N VAL A 98 12.24 17.59 9.89
CA VAL A 98 11.17 18.20 10.71
C VAL A 98 10.60 17.21 11.75
N ILE A 99 10.67 15.89 11.49
CA ILE A 99 10.13 14.87 12.39
C ILE A 99 10.86 14.86 13.72
N VAL A 100 12.19 14.88 13.71
CA VAL A 100 12.97 14.83 14.96
C VAL A 100 12.78 16.10 15.79
N HIS A 101 12.69 17.28 15.17
CA HIS A 101 12.44 18.54 15.87
C HIS A 101 11.00 18.64 16.40
N LEU A 102 10.01 18.17 15.64
CA LEU A 102 8.63 18.04 16.15
C LEU A 102 8.54 17.07 17.33
N TYR A 103 9.30 15.97 17.29
CA TYR A 103 9.35 15.05 18.43
C TYR A 103 9.99 15.71 19.68
N GLU A 104 11.02 16.52 19.50
CA GLU A 104 11.64 17.28 20.60
C GLU A 104 10.64 18.26 21.27
N GLU A 105 9.71 18.84 20.50
CA GLU A 105 8.69 19.78 21.01
C GLU A 105 7.44 19.07 21.53
N TYR A 106 6.93 18.06 20.82
CA TYR A 106 5.59 17.51 21.06
C TYR A 106 5.58 16.04 21.49
N GLY A 107 6.75 15.38 21.54
CA GLY A 107 6.85 13.95 21.86
C GLY A 107 6.07 13.11 20.84
N ASP A 108 5.30 12.13 21.32
CA ASP A 108 4.51 11.22 20.47
C ASP A 108 3.44 11.94 19.62
N ARG A 109 3.05 13.15 20.02
CA ARG A 109 2.07 13.96 19.29
C ARG A 109 2.66 14.67 18.06
N CYS A 110 3.95 14.53 17.79
CA CYS A 110 4.59 15.06 16.60
C CYS A 110 3.86 14.69 15.30
N VAL A 111 3.24 13.49 15.26
CA VAL A 111 2.46 12.97 14.12
C VAL A 111 1.25 13.83 13.75
N GLU A 112 0.68 14.56 14.70
CA GLU A 112 -0.50 15.41 14.48
C GLU A 112 -0.20 16.61 13.58
N HIS A 113 1.07 17.07 13.55
CA HIS A 113 1.54 18.22 12.77
C HIS A 113 1.94 17.86 11.33
N LEU A 114 2.16 16.58 11.04
CA LEU A 114 2.66 16.13 9.74
C LEU A 114 1.54 16.03 8.70
N GLN A 115 1.79 16.56 7.51
CA GLN A 115 0.98 16.35 6.31
C GLN A 115 1.82 15.57 5.31
N GLY A 116 1.37 14.35 4.96
CA GLY A 116 2.13 13.52 4.04
C GLY A 116 1.95 12.03 4.29
N MET A 117 2.80 11.27 3.64
CA MET A 117 2.90 9.82 3.76
C MET A 117 4.18 9.47 4.50
N PHE A 118 4.07 8.62 5.52
CA PHE A 118 5.22 8.31 6.36
C PHE A 118 5.12 7.00 7.14
N ALA A 119 6.27 6.38 7.31
CA ALA A 119 6.56 5.41 8.37
C ALA A 119 7.91 5.79 8.96
N PHE A 120 8.00 6.00 10.27
CA PHE A 120 9.25 6.38 10.91
C PHE A 120 9.46 5.73 12.28
N ALA A 121 10.71 5.73 12.72
CA ALA A 121 11.11 5.33 14.06
C ALA A 121 11.95 6.43 14.69
N VAL A 122 11.66 6.76 15.96
CA VAL A 122 12.45 7.68 16.79
C VAL A 122 13.04 6.91 17.96
N ALA A 123 14.37 6.98 18.11
CA ALA A 123 15.10 6.47 19.26
C ALA A 123 15.40 7.61 20.22
N ASP A 124 14.90 7.53 21.46
CA ASP A 124 15.08 8.52 22.53
C ASP A 124 15.56 7.80 23.81
N GLY A 125 16.87 7.58 23.92
CA GLY A 125 17.47 6.90 25.06
C GLY A 125 16.99 5.46 25.25
N ASP A 126 16.13 5.25 26.22
CA ASP A 126 15.53 3.96 26.59
C ASP A 126 14.10 3.78 26.02
N ARG A 127 13.72 4.65 25.13
CA ARG A 127 12.41 4.65 24.49
C ARG A 127 12.53 4.55 22.96
N LEU A 128 11.59 3.84 22.33
CA LEU A 128 11.37 3.81 20.90
C LEU A 128 9.94 4.28 20.60
N LEU A 129 9.78 5.16 19.62
CA LEU A 129 8.49 5.48 18.99
C LEU A 129 8.50 4.99 17.55
N LEU A 130 7.49 4.24 17.15
CA LEU A 130 7.15 3.94 15.76
C LEU A 130 5.89 4.71 15.37
N ALA A 131 5.81 5.20 14.15
CA ALA A 131 4.62 5.89 13.65
C ALA A 131 4.33 5.51 12.19
N ARG A 132 3.04 5.38 11.85
CA ARG A 132 2.55 5.13 10.50
C ARG A 132 1.52 6.18 10.12
N ASP A 133 1.54 6.66 8.87
CA ASP A 133 0.65 7.71 8.38
C ASP A 133 -0.84 7.36 8.50
N ARG A 134 -1.69 8.37 8.31
CA ARG A 134 -3.15 8.32 8.58
C ARG A 134 -3.88 7.21 7.85
N PHE A 135 -3.42 6.85 6.63
CA PHE A 135 -4.08 5.85 5.77
C PHE A 135 -3.23 4.61 5.52
N GLY A 136 -1.99 4.56 6.08
CA GLY A 136 -1.08 3.44 5.91
C GLY A 136 -0.46 3.37 4.52
N ILE A 137 -0.25 4.53 3.87
CA ILE A 137 0.40 4.62 2.55
C ILE A 137 1.80 4.01 2.62
N LYS A 138 2.53 4.26 3.72
CA LYS A 138 3.83 3.63 3.94
C LYS A 138 3.70 2.43 4.88
N PRO A 139 4.28 1.28 4.49
CA PRO A 139 4.23 0.08 5.32
C PRO A 139 5.17 0.20 6.53
N LEU A 140 4.74 -0.39 7.65
CA LEU A 140 5.57 -0.57 8.84
C LEU A 140 5.12 -1.82 9.58
N HIS A 141 6.01 -2.81 9.64
CA HIS A 141 5.78 -4.08 10.32
C HIS A 141 6.64 -4.19 11.56
N TYR A 142 6.16 -4.93 12.56
CA TYR A 142 6.91 -5.19 13.78
C TYR A 142 6.64 -6.61 14.31
N ALA A 143 7.55 -7.08 15.16
CA ALA A 143 7.40 -8.33 15.88
C ALA A 143 8.06 -8.23 17.26
N GLU A 144 7.40 -8.78 18.28
CA GLU A 144 7.95 -8.90 19.63
C GLU A 144 8.65 -10.26 19.75
N VAL A 145 9.93 -10.25 20.18
CA VAL A 145 10.76 -11.43 20.33
C VAL A 145 11.46 -11.37 21.68
N GLY A 146 10.94 -12.12 22.65
CA GLY A 146 11.43 -12.04 24.04
C GLY A 146 11.27 -10.63 24.60
N ALA A 147 12.36 -10.03 25.09
CA ALA A 147 12.38 -8.65 25.58
C ALA A 147 12.80 -7.64 24.50
N SER A 148 12.54 -7.94 23.23
CA SER A 148 12.92 -7.08 22.11
C SER A 148 11.79 -6.85 21.14
N LEU A 149 11.79 -5.67 20.50
CA LEU A 149 10.92 -5.30 19.40
C LEU A 149 11.76 -5.16 18.14
N LEU A 150 11.38 -5.90 17.09
CA LEU A 150 11.92 -5.71 15.74
C LEU A 150 10.92 -4.92 14.91
N PHE A 151 11.40 -4.04 14.04
CA PHE A 151 10.55 -3.32 13.09
C PHE A 151 11.21 -3.17 11.72
N ALA A 152 10.40 -3.11 10.66
CA ALA A 152 10.88 -2.90 9.30
C ALA A 152 9.77 -2.40 8.37
N SER A 153 10.17 -1.79 7.25
CA SER A 153 9.27 -1.47 6.15
C SER A 153 8.68 -2.70 5.47
N GLU A 154 9.39 -3.83 5.48
CA GLU A 154 8.98 -5.08 4.84
C GLU A 154 9.21 -6.28 5.75
N VAL A 155 8.33 -7.29 5.63
CA VAL A 155 8.36 -8.51 6.46
C VAL A 155 9.65 -9.31 6.25
N LYS A 156 10.15 -9.39 5.00
CA LYS A 156 11.40 -10.10 4.70
C LYS A 156 12.59 -9.56 5.50
N ALA A 157 12.61 -8.26 5.78
CA ALA A 157 13.68 -7.68 6.59
C ALA A 157 13.62 -8.17 8.04
N LEU A 158 12.43 -8.35 8.61
CA LEU A 158 12.28 -8.98 9.94
C LEU A 158 12.81 -10.42 9.93
N LEU A 159 12.54 -11.18 8.86
CA LEU A 159 13.03 -12.57 8.73
C LEU A 159 14.55 -12.67 8.58
N GLN A 160 15.19 -11.66 7.98
CA GLN A 160 16.64 -11.58 7.82
C GLN A 160 17.36 -11.33 9.16
N SER A 161 16.66 -10.89 10.19
CA SER A 161 17.21 -10.86 11.56
C SER A 161 17.61 -12.24 12.09
N ARG A 162 16.96 -13.30 11.59
CA ARG A 162 17.04 -14.69 12.09
C ARG A 162 16.59 -14.88 13.54
N LEU A 163 16.03 -13.83 14.15
CA LEU A 163 15.46 -13.88 15.51
C LEU A 163 14.03 -14.42 15.51
N LEU A 164 13.37 -14.42 14.34
CA LEU A 164 12.03 -14.96 14.12
C LEU A 164 12.10 -16.35 13.48
N THR A 165 11.26 -17.26 13.94
CA THR A 165 10.98 -18.52 13.24
C THR A 165 9.70 -18.35 12.42
N PRO A 166 9.78 -18.30 11.08
CA PRO A 166 8.60 -18.07 10.26
C PRO A 166 7.65 -19.28 10.33
N GLN A 167 6.41 -19.02 10.66
CA GLN A 167 5.30 -20.00 10.69
C GLN A 167 4.05 -19.37 10.11
N ILE A 168 3.29 -20.14 9.34
CA ILE A 168 2.00 -19.69 8.81
C ILE A 168 1.01 -19.48 9.95
N ASP A 169 0.29 -18.37 9.90
CA ASP A 169 -0.87 -18.11 10.74
C ASP A 169 -2.13 -18.59 10.00
N GLU A 170 -2.72 -19.68 10.49
CA GLU A 170 -3.86 -20.33 9.81
C GLU A 170 -5.15 -19.50 9.87
N GLU A 171 -5.33 -18.68 10.92
CA GLU A 171 -6.48 -17.75 10.97
C GLU A 171 -6.31 -16.65 9.93
N ALA A 172 -5.10 -16.10 9.79
CA ALA A 172 -4.80 -15.11 8.76
C ALA A 172 -4.89 -15.70 7.34
N LEU A 173 -4.56 -16.98 7.18
CA LEU A 173 -4.74 -17.70 5.91
C LEU A 173 -6.25 -17.90 5.59
N ALA A 174 -7.07 -18.26 6.58
CA ALA A 174 -8.51 -18.34 6.41
C ALA A 174 -9.14 -17.00 6.04
N ASP A 175 -8.73 -15.91 6.71
CA ASP A 175 -9.14 -14.55 6.36
C ASP A 175 -8.76 -14.22 4.91
N THR A 176 -7.52 -14.53 4.51
CA THR A 176 -7.03 -14.30 3.14
C THR A 176 -7.85 -15.08 2.11
N ALA A 177 -8.26 -16.31 2.43
CA ALA A 177 -9.10 -17.11 1.55
C ALA A 177 -10.52 -16.53 1.38
N VAL A 178 -11.03 -15.77 2.37
CA VAL A 178 -12.36 -15.11 2.33
C VAL A 178 -12.28 -13.71 1.75
N PHE A 179 -11.33 -12.89 2.20
CA PHE A 179 -11.28 -11.44 1.93
C PHE A 179 -10.25 -11.06 0.87
N GLY A 180 -9.27 -11.91 0.58
CA GLY A 180 -8.11 -11.62 -0.28
C GLY A 180 -6.89 -11.11 0.49
N HIS A 181 -7.04 -10.81 1.78
CA HIS A 181 -5.99 -10.33 2.70
C HIS A 181 -6.30 -10.78 4.13
N PRO A 182 -5.33 -10.82 5.06
CA PRO A 182 -5.58 -10.99 6.49
C PRO A 182 -6.46 -9.84 7.01
N ALA A 183 -7.43 -10.13 7.88
CA ALA A 183 -8.25 -9.11 8.52
C ALA A 183 -7.51 -8.52 9.73
N GLY A 184 -7.57 -7.19 9.87
CA GLY A 184 -6.88 -6.47 10.94
C GLY A 184 -5.36 -6.39 10.75
N PRO A 185 -4.58 -6.21 11.83
CA PRO A 185 -3.15 -5.90 11.74
C PRO A 185 -2.24 -7.11 11.52
N GLY A 186 -2.75 -8.34 11.64
CA GLY A 186 -1.97 -9.57 11.44
C GLY A 186 -1.41 -9.71 10.03
N THR A 187 -0.38 -10.53 9.87
CA THR A 187 0.14 -10.97 8.57
C THR A 187 0.00 -12.48 8.46
N LEU A 188 0.32 -13.07 7.31
CA LEU A 188 0.34 -14.53 7.14
C LEU A 188 1.45 -15.23 7.95
N LEU A 189 2.35 -14.46 8.56
CA LEU A 189 3.38 -15.01 9.44
C LEU A 189 3.03 -14.73 10.90
N ARG A 190 2.89 -15.79 11.68
CA ARG A 190 2.55 -15.71 13.10
C ARG A 190 3.50 -14.80 13.86
N GLY A 191 2.95 -13.86 14.64
CA GLY A 191 3.70 -12.92 15.46
C GLY A 191 4.28 -11.72 14.70
N VAL A 192 4.07 -11.62 13.39
CA VAL A 192 4.41 -10.43 12.60
C VAL A 192 3.16 -9.58 12.40
N VAL A 193 3.23 -8.33 12.80
CA VAL A 193 2.09 -7.40 12.84
C VAL A 193 2.41 -6.16 12.01
N SER A 194 1.45 -5.69 11.23
CA SER A 194 1.50 -4.39 10.55
C SER A 194 0.99 -3.31 11.51
N LEU A 195 1.75 -2.23 11.73
CA LEU A 195 1.25 -1.12 12.55
C LEU A 195 0.03 -0.51 11.83
N PRO A 196 -1.15 -0.43 12.50
CA PRO A 196 -2.35 0.06 11.82
C PRO A 196 -2.21 1.51 11.32
N PRO A 197 -2.93 1.89 10.24
CA PRO A 197 -2.97 3.27 9.75
C PRO A 197 -3.39 4.27 10.84
N GLY A 198 -2.73 5.42 10.90
CA GLY A 198 -3.06 6.46 11.87
C GLY A 198 -2.75 6.08 13.32
N HIS A 199 -1.74 5.22 13.52
CA HIS A 199 -1.31 4.79 14.86
C HIS A 199 0.18 5.05 15.09
N THR A 200 0.51 5.18 16.36
CA THR A 200 1.87 5.11 16.89
C THR A 200 2.02 3.86 17.76
N LEU A 201 3.24 3.36 17.89
CA LEU A 201 3.63 2.37 18.88
C LEU A 201 4.79 2.93 19.69
N SER A 202 4.61 3.06 21.01
CA SER A 202 5.68 3.36 21.94
C SER A 202 6.19 2.07 22.61
N ALA A 203 7.51 1.95 22.75
CA ALA A 203 8.14 0.82 23.43
C ALA A 203 9.18 1.30 24.44
N VAL A 204 9.19 0.66 25.63
CA VAL A 204 10.18 0.84 26.69
C VAL A 204 10.55 -0.50 27.30
N LEU A 205 11.72 -0.57 27.96
CA LEU A 205 12.05 -1.69 28.82
C LEU A 205 11.75 -1.32 30.27
N ALA A 206 10.88 -2.07 30.93
CA ALA A 206 10.61 -1.95 32.36
C ALA A 206 10.99 -3.28 33.03
N ASP A 207 11.95 -3.24 33.97
CA ASP A 207 12.45 -4.43 34.67
C ASP A 207 12.84 -5.56 33.69
N ASP A 208 13.62 -5.21 32.66
CA ASP A 208 14.05 -6.11 31.55
C ASP A 208 12.89 -6.76 30.75
N ARG A 209 11.69 -6.21 30.85
CA ARG A 209 10.52 -6.62 30.07
C ARG A 209 10.17 -5.56 29.03
N LEU A 210 9.88 -6.00 27.83
CA LEU A 210 9.34 -5.14 26.81
C LEU A 210 7.89 -4.74 27.17
N VAL A 211 7.64 -3.44 27.18
CA VAL A 211 6.29 -2.87 27.34
C VAL A 211 5.99 -2.02 26.10
N THR A 212 4.95 -2.39 25.39
CA THR A 212 4.50 -1.70 24.18
C THR A 212 3.11 -1.11 24.37
N ALA A 213 2.84 0.03 23.73
CA ALA A 213 1.52 0.65 23.69
C ALA A 213 1.23 1.18 22.28
N VAL A 214 0.15 0.68 21.65
CA VAL A 214 -0.33 1.16 20.36
C VAL A 214 -1.42 2.18 20.58
N THR A 215 -1.24 3.40 20.04
CA THR A 215 -2.16 4.53 20.24
C THR A 215 -2.64 5.05 18.88
N ARG A 216 -3.95 5.18 18.72
CA ARG A 216 -4.54 5.79 17.52
C ARG A 216 -4.53 7.31 17.64
N TYR A 217 -3.94 8.00 16.66
CA TYR A 217 -3.92 9.46 16.59
C TYR A 217 -4.86 10.05 15.52
N HIS A 218 -5.39 9.23 14.61
CA HIS A 218 -6.27 9.70 13.53
C HIS A 218 -7.56 8.89 13.43
N THR A 219 -8.66 9.59 13.13
CA THR A 219 -9.99 9.01 12.82
C THR A 219 -10.62 9.76 11.66
N LEU A 220 -11.35 9.04 10.80
CA LEU A 220 -12.13 9.68 9.74
C LEU A 220 -13.23 10.56 10.34
N PRO A 221 -13.46 11.77 9.80
CA PRO A 221 -14.52 12.64 10.27
C PRO A 221 -15.91 12.11 9.91
N GLU A 222 -16.91 12.57 10.65
CA GLU A 222 -18.31 12.38 10.30
C GLU A 222 -18.78 13.44 9.28
N ALA A 223 -19.88 13.15 8.58
CA ALA A 223 -20.49 14.10 7.65
C ALA A 223 -21.05 15.33 8.39
N GLU A 224 -20.91 16.50 7.80
CA GLU A 224 -21.42 17.75 8.34
C GLU A 224 -22.96 17.77 8.35
N SER A 225 -23.54 18.38 9.38
CA SER A 225 -24.99 18.52 9.52
C SER A 225 -25.58 19.57 8.56
N ASP A 226 -24.77 20.56 8.17
CA ASP A 226 -25.15 21.64 7.22
C ASP A 226 -24.09 21.76 6.13
N PRO A 227 -24.09 20.85 5.13
CA PRO A 227 -23.10 20.84 4.08
C PRO A 227 -23.34 21.95 3.06
N LYS A 228 -22.25 22.43 2.43
CA LYS A 228 -22.36 23.36 1.29
C LYS A 228 -23.20 22.75 0.17
N PRO A 229 -23.84 23.59 -0.68
CA PRO A 229 -24.50 23.12 -1.88
C PRO A 229 -23.58 22.27 -2.75
N PHE A 230 -24.13 21.23 -3.39
CA PHE A 230 -23.37 20.25 -4.17
C PHE A 230 -22.43 20.87 -5.21
N ALA A 231 -22.91 21.90 -5.93
CA ALA A 231 -22.11 22.60 -6.95
C ALA A 231 -20.95 23.40 -6.36
N GLU A 232 -21.09 23.94 -5.15
CA GLU A 232 -20.02 24.64 -4.43
C GLU A 232 -19.00 23.63 -3.89
N ALA A 233 -19.47 22.55 -3.29
CA ALA A 233 -18.60 21.47 -2.84
C ALA A 233 -17.75 20.87 -3.98
N ALA A 234 -18.31 20.78 -5.19
CA ALA A 234 -17.57 20.33 -6.37
C ALA A 234 -16.48 21.33 -6.81
N ALA A 235 -16.75 22.63 -6.69
CA ALA A 235 -15.75 23.67 -6.97
C ALA A 235 -14.63 23.66 -5.92
N ASP A 236 -14.98 23.59 -4.65
CA ASP A 236 -14.02 23.50 -3.54
C ASP A 236 -13.12 22.25 -3.69
N LEU A 237 -13.69 21.12 -4.09
CA LEU A 237 -12.92 19.91 -4.38
C LEU A 237 -11.88 20.10 -5.49
N THR A 238 -12.25 20.82 -6.57
CA THR A 238 -11.31 21.11 -7.66
C THR A 238 -10.11 21.90 -7.17
N GLU A 239 -10.35 22.97 -6.39
CA GLU A 239 -9.27 23.81 -5.86
C GLU A 239 -8.42 23.04 -4.83
N LEU A 240 -9.05 22.22 -4.00
CA LEU A 240 -8.35 21.36 -3.06
C LEU A 240 -7.44 20.35 -3.78
N LEU A 241 -7.95 19.67 -4.81
CA LEU A 241 -7.15 18.73 -5.62
C LEU A 241 -6.00 19.45 -6.33
N ARG A 242 -6.21 20.67 -6.83
CA ARG A 242 -5.16 21.50 -7.43
C ARG A 242 -4.06 21.82 -6.43
N ALA A 243 -4.42 22.24 -5.22
CA ALA A 243 -3.47 22.51 -4.13
C ALA A 243 -2.71 21.24 -3.72
N THR A 244 -3.43 20.13 -3.59
CA THR A 244 -2.87 18.82 -3.24
C THR A 244 -1.88 18.34 -4.31
N VAL A 245 -2.24 18.34 -5.58
CA VAL A 245 -1.31 17.94 -6.66
C VAL A 245 -0.08 18.84 -6.66
N ARG A 246 -0.24 20.15 -6.44
CA ARG A 246 0.91 21.09 -6.33
C ARG A 246 1.87 20.69 -5.22
N SER A 247 1.38 20.29 -4.04
CA SER A 247 2.24 19.82 -2.95
C SER A 247 2.91 18.49 -3.27
N HIS A 248 2.23 17.59 -3.98
CA HIS A 248 2.76 16.30 -4.41
C HIS A 248 3.77 16.41 -5.57
N LEU A 249 3.88 17.58 -6.21
CA LEU A 249 4.91 17.85 -7.23
C LEU A 249 6.24 18.36 -6.64
N MET A 250 6.37 18.47 -5.32
CA MET A 250 7.63 18.84 -4.68
C MET A 250 8.64 17.70 -4.80
N ALA A 251 9.70 17.89 -5.58
CA ALA A 251 10.84 16.98 -5.73
C ALA A 251 12.01 17.73 -6.35
N GLU A 252 13.21 17.21 -6.16
CA GLU A 252 14.43 17.64 -6.86
C GLU A 252 14.73 16.73 -8.08
N VAL A 253 13.81 15.81 -8.39
CA VAL A 253 13.89 14.84 -9.50
C VAL A 253 12.65 14.93 -10.38
N GLU A 254 12.73 14.36 -11.59
CA GLU A 254 11.60 14.27 -12.53
C GLU A 254 10.44 13.45 -11.94
N ILE A 255 9.20 13.90 -12.20
CA ILE A 255 7.98 13.23 -11.74
C ILE A 255 7.16 12.78 -12.95
N GLY A 256 6.75 11.51 -12.97
CA GLY A 256 5.82 10.96 -13.95
C GLY A 256 4.39 10.87 -13.44
N VAL A 257 3.50 10.35 -14.28
CA VAL A 257 2.10 10.06 -13.92
C VAL A 257 1.64 8.74 -14.55
N THR A 258 0.92 7.91 -13.80
CA THR A 258 0.22 6.76 -14.37
C THR A 258 -1.04 7.24 -15.09
N LEU A 259 -1.30 6.74 -16.30
CA LEU A 259 -2.42 7.13 -17.13
C LEU A 259 -3.16 5.89 -17.66
N SER A 260 -4.28 5.54 -17.02
CA SER A 260 -5.11 4.40 -17.43
C SER A 260 -6.27 4.78 -18.37
N GLY A 261 -6.44 6.09 -18.66
CA GLY A 261 -7.61 6.58 -19.36
C GLY A 261 -8.90 6.58 -18.53
N GLY A 262 -8.83 6.19 -17.25
CA GLY A 262 -9.90 6.31 -16.27
C GLY A 262 -9.96 7.71 -15.66
N LEU A 263 -11.08 8.03 -14.98
CA LEU A 263 -11.33 9.35 -14.39
C LEU A 263 -10.19 9.84 -13.50
N ASP A 264 -9.73 9.01 -12.56
CA ASP A 264 -8.78 9.40 -11.52
C ASP A 264 -7.41 9.78 -12.10
N SER A 265 -6.85 8.90 -12.93
CA SER A 265 -5.57 9.16 -13.60
C SER A 265 -5.64 10.33 -14.57
N THR A 266 -6.81 10.55 -15.21
CA THR A 266 -7.04 11.68 -16.10
C THR A 266 -7.03 13.00 -15.34
N ILE A 267 -7.68 13.08 -14.17
CA ILE A 267 -7.66 14.26 -13.29
C ILE A 267 -6.24 14.60 -12.89
N LEU A 268 -5.46 13.63 -12.44
CA LEU A 268 -4.08 13.85 -12.02
C LEU A 268 -3.20 14.33 -13.17
N ALA A 269 -3.29 13.69 -14.33
CA ALA A 269 -2.53 14.09 -15.52
C ALA A 269 -2.90 15.51 -15.98
N ARG A 270 -4.19 15.88 -15.93
CA ARG A 270 -4.68 17.21 -16.27
C ARG A 270 -4.21 18.28 -15.29
N LEU A 271 -4.35 18.03 -13.98
CA LEU A 271 -3.86 18.94 -12.94
C LEU A 271 -2.34 19.09 -12.98
N MET A 272 -1.62 18.00 -13.23
CA MET A 272 -0.16 18.04 -13.40
C MET A 272 0.22 18.91 -14.60
N ARG A 273 -0.52 18.79 -15.74
CA ARG A 273 -0.31 19.66 -16.91
C ARG A 273 -0.59 21.13 -16.62
N ASP A 274 -1.63 21.43 -15.83
CA ASP A 274 -1.94 22.82 -15.42
C ASP A 274 -0.87 23.45 -14.52
N LEU A 275 -0.12 22.63 -13.78
CA LEU A 275 0.82 23.07 -12.77
C LEU A 275 2.29 22.98 -13.18
N HIS A 276 2.57 22.38 -14.34
CA HIS A 276 3.93 22.12 -14.80
C HIS A 276 4.06 22.38 -16.31
N ASP A 277 4.88 23.34 -16.70
CA ASP A 277 5.07 23.74 -18.10
C ASP A 277 6.04 22.83 -18.87
N GLY A 278 6.86 22.05 -18.18
CA GLY A 278 7.84 21.14 -18.76
C GLY A 278 7.25 19.87 -19.35
N PRO A 279 8.07 18.98 -19.95
CA PRO A 279 7.63 17.68 -20.41
C PRO A 279 7.16 16.82 -19.23
N ILE A 280 6.04 16.12 -19.41
CA ILE A 280 5.46 15.19 -18.43
C ILE A 280 5.46 13.79 -19.04
N ARG A 281 6.08 12.83 -18.35
CA ARG A 281 6.05 11.43 -18.72
C ARG A 281 4.79 10.76 -18.18
N ALA A 282 4.03 10.12 -19.08
CA ALA A 282 2.82 9.36 -18.72
C ALA A 282 3.00 7.88 -19.06
N TYR A 283 2.52 7.00 -18.19
CA TYR A 283 2.75 5.56 -18.30
C TYR A 283 1.46 4.78 -18.25
N THR A 284 1.32 3.84 -19.19
CA THR A 284 0.16 2.94 -19.31
C THR A 284 0.63 1.51 -19.51
N ILE A 285 -0.11 0.54 -19.00
CA ILE A 285 0.08 -0.88 -19.29
C ILE A 285 -1.22 -1.50 -19.80
N GLY A 286 -1.10 -2.41 -20.77
CA GLY A 286 -2.18 -3.23 -21.31
C GLY A 286 -1.68 -4.60 -21.72
N ASP A 287 -2.57 -5.51 -22.09
CA ASP A 287 -2.25 -6.83 -22.65
C ASP A 287 -2.11 -6.80 -24.18
N HIS A 288 -2.65 -5.77 -24.83
CA HIS A 288 -2.50 -5.52 -26.26
C HIS A 288 -2.66 -4.03 -26.59
N ALA A 289 -2.18 -3.64 -27.76
CA ALA A 289 -2.11 -2.22 -28.17
C ALA A 289 -3.49 -1.56 -28.34
N ASP A 290 -4.50 -2.35 -28.67
CA ASP A 290 -5.89 -1.89 -28.91
C ASP A 290 -6.78 -2.07 -27.66
N HIS A 291 -6.20 -2.38 -26.50
CA HIS A 291 -6.97 -2.43 -25.25
C HIS A 291 -7.66 -1.08 -25.02
N PRO A 292 -8.96 -1.03 -24.66
CA PRO A 292 -9.71 0.22 -24.52
C PRO A 292 -9.05 1.26 -23.62
N ASP A 293 -8.37 0.84 -22.55
CA ASP A 293 -7.65 1.73 -21.65
C ASP A 293 -6.41 2.33 -22.31
N VAL A 294 -5.66 1.52 -23.07
CA VAL A 294 -4.48 1.98 -23.84
C VAL A 294 -4.89 2.99 -24.90
N VAL A 295 -5.96 2.71 -25.64
CA VAL A 295 -6.49 3.62 -26.69
C VAL A 295 -6.92 4.95 -26.09
N GLN A 296 -7.66 4.93 -24.96
CA GLN A 296 -8.10 6.14 -24.30
C GLN A 296 -6.94 6.94 -23.70
N ALA A 297 -5.98 6.25 -23.06
CA ALA A 297 -4.79 6.88 -22.52
C ALA A 297 -3.95 7.58 -23.60
N ARG A 298 -3.81 6.97 -24.80
CA ARG A 298 -3.13 7.61 -25.94
C ARG A 298 -3.82 8.89 -26.40
N ARG A 299 -5.16 8.90 -26.48
CA ARG A 299 -5.93 10.11 -26.84
C ARG A 299 -5.71 11.23 -25.85
N LEU A 300 -5.87 10.93 -24.56
CA LEU A 300 -5.66 11.89 -23.47
C LEU A 300 -4.21 12.41 -23.44
N ALA A 301 -3.24 11.53 -23.60
CA ALA A 301 -1.83 11.92 -23.64
C ALA A 301 -1.54 12.88 -24.81
N ALA A 302 -2.10 12.59 -25.98
CA ALA A 302 -1.97 13.49 -27.16
C ALA A 302 -2.64 14.85 -26.90
N GLN A 303 -3.86 14.87 -26.36
CA GLN A 303 -4.58 16.09 -26.03
C GLN A 303 -3.82 16.95 -25.00
N LEU A 304 -3.25 16.33 -23.97
CA LEU A 304 -2.51 17.01 -22.90
C LEU A 304 -1.03 17.27 -23.22
N GLY A 305 -0.54 16.84 -24.40
CA GLY A 305 0.86 17.01 -24.79
C GLY A 305 1.84 16.26 -23.88
N LEU A 306 1.48 15.03 -23.45
CA LEU A 306 2.30 14.21 -22.57
C LEU A 306 3.24 13.29 -23.37
N ASN A 307 4.42 13.02 -22.83
CA ASN A 307 5.33 12.01 -23.33
C ASN A 307 4.85 10.62 -22.88
N HIS A 308 4.09 9.92 -23.73
CA HIS A 308 3.34 8.74 -23.35
C HIS A 308 4.10 7.44 -23.67
N HIS A 309 4.34 6.64 -22.64
CA HIS A 309 4.96 5.34 -22.67
C HIS A 309 3.92 4.23 -22.43
N VAL A 310 3.79 3.31 -23.38
CA VAL A 310 2.87 2.17 -23.29
C VAL A 310 3.64 0.88 -23.17
N SER A 311 3.39 0.10 -22.11
CA SER A 311 3.92 -1.24 -21.90
C SER A 311 2.85 -2.29 -22.25
N ILE A 312 3.26 -3.37 -22.89
CA ILE A 312 2.39 -4.51 -23.20
C ILE A 312 2.84 -5.70 -22.38
N LEU A 313 1.96 -6.21 -21.53
CA LEU A 313 2.20 -7.40 -20.71
C LEU A 313 1.89 -8.65 -21.54
N THR A 314 2.87 -9.50 -21.77
CA THR A 314 2.67 -10.80 -22.40
C THR A 314 2.36 -11.88 -21.36
N PHE A 315 1.81 -13.03 -21.79
CA PHE A 315 1.60 -14.15 -20.87
C PHE A 315 2.93 -14.71 -20.32
N GLN A 316 3.98 -14.69 -21.13
CA GLN A 316 5.30 -15.12 -20.69
C GLN A 316 5.84 -14.21 -19.59
N ASP A 317 5.74 -12.89 -19.76
CA ASP A 317 6.14 -11.91 -18.75
C ASP A 317 5.30 -12.07 -17.47
N PHE A 318 3.99 -12.32 -17.62
CA PHE A 318 3.09 -12.57 -16.50
C PHE A 318 3.59 -13.73 -15.64
N VAL A 319 3.85 -14.90 -16.25
CA VAL A 319 4.33 -16.10 -15.53
C VAL A 319 5.72 -15.89 -14.93
N ALA A 320 6.63 -15.28 -15.70
CA ALA A 320 8.01 -15.03 -15.25
C ALA A 320 8.08 -14.05 -14.07
N THR A 321 7.11 -13.13 -13.97
CA THR A 321 7.08 -12.12 -12.91
C THR A 321 6.53 -12.66 -11.58
N ILE A 322 5.77 -13.78 -11.57
CA ILE A 322 5.12 -14.29 -10.35
C ILE A 322 6.08 -14.40 -9.14
N PRO A 323 7.27 -15.03 -9.23
CA PRO A 323 8.16 -15.16 -8.07
C PRO A 323 8.62 -13.81 -7.51
N SER A 324 9.08 -12.91 -8.35
CA SER A 324 9.54 -11.58 -7.94
C SER A 324 8.41 -10.69 -7.43
N TYR A 325 7.22 -10.81 -8.00
CA TYR A 325 6.01 -10.15 -7.52
C TYR A 325 5.63 -10.61 -6.11
N LEU A 326 5.61 -11.93 -5.85
CA LEU A 326 5.31 -12.45 -4.52
C LEU A 326 6.37 -12.06 -3.48
N THR A 327 7.65 -12.07 -3.87
CA THR A 327 8.75 -11.62 -3.00
C THR A 327 8.59 -10.15 -2.61
N ALA A 328 8.08 -9.31 -3.52
CA ALA A 328 7.79 -7.91 -3.23
C ALA A 328 6.51 -7.76 -2.40
N ALA A 329 5.40 -8.37 -2.84
CA ALA A 329 4.08 -8.22 -2.23
C ALA A 329 3.98 -8.77 -0.80
N GLU A 330 4.84 -9.75 -0.44
CA GLU A 330 4.91 -10.38 0.89
C GLU A 330 3.58 -11.04 1.35
N GLN A 331 2.68 -11.28 0.41
CA GLN A 331 1.41 -11.96 0.61
C GLN A 331 1.01 -12.71 -0.67
N PRO A 332 0.33 -13.86 -0.58
CA PRO A 332 -0.15 -14.60 -1.73
C PRO A 332 -1.40 -13.94 -2.32
N ALA A 333 -1.34 -12.60 -2.46
CA ALA A 333 -2.41 -11.80 -3.03
C ALA A 333 -2.71 -12.22 -4.47
N GLY A 334 -3.90 -11.91 -4.93
CA GLY A 334 -4.31 -12.23 -6.29
C GLY A 334 -3.32 -11.68 -7.32
N LEU A 335 -3.02 -12.48 -8.34
CA LEU A 335 -2.05 -12.17 -9.41
C LEU A 335 -2.39 -10.90 -10.22
N GLY A 336 -3.45 -10.18 -9.84
CA GLY A 336 -3.86 -8.91 -10.43
C GLY A 336 -2.80 -7.80 -10.34
N GLY A 337 -1.98 -7.81 -9.29
CA GLY A 337 -0.92 -6.82 -9.09
C GLY A 337 0.31 -7.00 -10.00
N ILE A 338 0.42 -8.09 -10.76
CA ILE A 338 1.56 -8.33 -11.68
C ILE A 338 1.70 -7.22 -12.72
N ALA A 339 0.59 -6.74 -13.30
CA ALA A 339 0.64 -5.62 -14.24
C ALA A 339 1.21 -4.36 -13.60
N LEU A 340 0.79 -4.05 -12.36
CA LEU A 340 1.33 -2.92 -11.61
C LEU A 340 2.83 -3.10 -11.36
N ASN A 341 3.28 -4.29 -10.96
CA ASN A 341 4.69 -4.57 -10.73
C ASN A 341 5.54 -4.39 -12.00
N VAL A 342 5.06 -4.89 -13.15
CA VAL A 342 5.72 -4.69 -14.46
C VAL A 342 5.74 -3.22 -14.86
N LEU A 343 4.62 -2.50 -14.67
CA LEU A 343 4.53 -1.07 -14.94
C LEU A 343 5.51 -0.27 -14.07
N CYS A 344 5.59 -0.56 -12.77
CA CYS A 344 6.49 0.12 -11.84
C CYS A 344 7.96 -0.05 -12.25
N ARG A 345 8.38 -1.23 -12.71
CA ARG A 345 9.73 -1.44 -13.24
C ARG A 345 10.01 -0.53 -14.42
N ARG A 346 9.08 -0.45 -15.38
CA ARG A 346 9.24 0.43 -16.54
C ARG A 346 9.30 1.91 -16.15
N ILE A 347 8.52 2.34 -15.17
CA ILE A 347 8.55 3.72 -14.65
C ILE A 347 9.88 3.98 -13.93
N GLY A 348 10.32 3.04 -13.09
CA GLY A 348 11.56 3.17 -12.30
C GLY A 348 12.83 3.27 -13.15
N ASP A 349 12.82 2.74 -14.39
CA ASP A 349 13.91 2.94 -15.36
C ASP A 349 14.03 4.41 -15.82
N ASP A 350 12.96 5.19 -15.76
CA ASP A 350 12.88 6.54 -16.32
C ASP A 350 12.84 7.64 -15.24
N VAL A 351 12.08 7.42 -14.14
CA VAL A 351 11.83 8.43 -13.08
C VAL A 351 11.82 7.80 -11.69
N LYS A 352 12.18 8.59 -10.67
CA LYS A 352 12.15 8.16 -9.26
C LYS A 352 10.81 8.40 -8.57
N VAL A 353 9.95 9.24 -9.12
CA VAL A 353 8.65 9.63 -8.54
C VAL A 353 7.56 9.55 -9.60
N CYS A 354 6.37 9.04 -9.22
CA CYS A 354 5.23 8.99 -10.13
C CYS A 354 3.92 9.23 -9.37
N LEU A 355 3.04 10.08 -9.90
CA LEU A 355 1.69 10.26 -9.37
C LEU A 355 0.79 9.09 -9.80
N ASN A 356 -0.05 8.63 -8.87
CA ASN A 356 -0.99 7.53 -9.08
C ASN A 356 -2.37 7.87 -8.53
N GLY A 357 -3.42 7.38 -9.20
CA GLY A 357 -4.83 7.65 -8.85
C GLY A 357 -5.41 6.74 -7.76
N GLU A 358 -4.59 5.96 -7.06
CA GLU A 358 -5.04 5.06 -5.99
C GLU A 358 -5.74 5.82 -4.87
N GLY A 359 -6.74 5.19 -4.24
CA GLY A 359 -7.54 5.76 -3.16
C GLY A 359 -8.78 6.54 -3.64
N ALA A 360 -8.85 6.96 -4.89
CA ALA A 360 -9.99 7.71 -5.41
C ALA A 360 -11.31 6.92 -5.35
N ASP A 361 -11.23 5.60 -5.52
CA ASP A 361 -12.40 4.72 -5.46
C ASP A 361 -12.94 4.57 -4.04
N GLU A 362 -12.07 4.43 -3.07
CA GLU A 362 -12.39 4.30 -1.66
C GLU A 362 -12.92 5.61 -1.07
N VAL A 363 -12.33 6.73 -1.47
CA VAL A 363 -12.72 8.05 -0.96
C VAL A 363 -14.04 8.53 -1.57
N PHE A 364 -14.23 8.35 -2.87
CA PHE A 364 -15.39 8.88 -3.61
C PHE A 364 -16.43 7.84 -4.03
N GLY A 365 -16.24 6.56 -3.68
CA GLY A 365 -17.19 5.48 -3.98
C GLY A 365 -17.18 5.04 -5.44
N GLY A 366 -16.04 4.54 -5.93
CA GLY A 366 -15.87 4.17 -7.34
C GLY A 366 -16.29 2.75 -7.69
N TYR A 367 -16.44 1.85 -6.72
CA TYR A 367 -16.78 0.44 -6.96
C TYR A 367 -18.28 0.21 -7.07
N GLY A 368 -18.66 -0.85 -7.81
CA GLY A 368 -20.07 -1.22 -7.97
C GLY A 368 -20.78 -1.58 -6.65
N GLU A 369 -20.04 -2.00 -5.63
CA GLU A 369 -20.59 -2.33 -4.30
C GLU A 369 -21.12 -1.10 -3.54
N TYR A 370 -20.68 0.11 -3.91
CA TYR A 370 -21.21 1.36 -3.33
C TYR A 370 -22.60 1.72 -3.86
N VAL A 371 -23.05 1.08 -4.93
CA VAL A 371 -24.39 1.29 -5.51
C VAL A 371 -25.23 0.00 -5.57
N ASN A 372 -24.60 -1.17 -5.36
CA ASN A 372 -25.30 -2.46 -5.36
C ASN A 372 -24.67 -3.44 -4.37
N ARG A 373 -25.44 -3.84 -3.35
CA ARG A 373 -25.02 -4.64 -2.18
C ARG A 373 -24.57 -6.09 -2.49
N SER A 374 -24.86 -6.67 -3.67
CA SER A 374 -25.14 -8.11 -3.66
C SER A 374 -24.01 -9.07 -3.98
N PHE A 375 -22.95 -8.71 -4.71
CA PHE A 375 -22.08 -9.75 -5.30
C PHE A 375 -20.89 -10.15 -4.40
N ARG A 376 -20.11 -9.18 -3.94
CA ARG A 376 -18.88 -9.46 -3.18
C ARG A 376 -19.17 -10.08 -1.82
N THR A 377 -20.12 -9.50 -1.09
CA THR A 377 -20.52 -9.95 0.24
C THR A 377 -21.04 -11.40 0.22
N ARG A 378 -21.85 -11.77 -0.81
CA ARG A 378 -22.37 -13.13 -0.95
C ARG A 378 -21.25 -14.15 -1.11
N ARG A 379 -20.27 -13.88 -1.96
CA ARG A 379 -19.12 -14.77 -2.15
C ARG A 379 -18.32 -14.95 -0.85
N MET A 380 -18.13 -13.88 -0.08
CA MET A 380 -17.46 -13.96 1.22
C MET A 380 -18.22 -14.86 2.21
N VAL A 381 -19.55 -14.73 2.28
CA VAL A 381 -20.40 -15.58 3.13
C VAL A 381 -20.31 -17.04 2.73
N ASP A 382 -20.45 -17.34 1.44
CA ASP A 382 -20.38 -18.71 0.92
C ASP A 382 -19.01 -19.34 1.23
N ARG A 383 -17.94 -18.55 1.08
CA ARG A 383 -16.57 -18.99 1.36
C ARG A 383 -16.33 -19.24 2.84
N LEU A 384 -16.82 -18.34 3.70
CA LEU A 384 -16.75 -18.52 5.15
C LEU A 384 -17.42 -19.83 5.57
N ALA A 385 -18.65 -20.07 5.11
CA ALA A 385 -19.40 -21.28 5.43
C ALA A 385 -18.64 -22.55 5.01
N ALA A 386 -17.99 -22.55 3.85
CA ALA A 386 -17.20 -23.68 3.36
C ALA A 386 -15.96 -23.95 4.26
N LEU A 387 -15.26 -22.92 4.71
CA LEU A 387 -14.11 -23.05 5.60
C LEU A 387 -14.52 -23.54 6.99
N GLU A 388 -15.61 -23.02 7.55
CA GLU A 388 -16.14 -23.47 8.84
C GLU A 388 -16.58 -24.95 8.80
N ALA A 389 -17.24 -25.36 7.72
CA ALA A 389 -17.62 -26.77 7.51
C ALA A 389 -16.40 -27.70 7.42
N SER A 390 -15.24 -27.19 7.00
CA SER A 390 -13.97 -27.95 6.97
C SER A 390 -13.15 -27.83 8.26
N GLY A 391 -13.69 -27.18 9.31
CA GLY A 391 -13.02 -27.01 10.60
C GLY A 391 -11.90 -25.96 10.61
N ARG A 392 -11.92 -25.02 9.66
CA ARG A 392 -10.92 -23.95 9.53
C ARG A 392 -11.54 -22.59 9.88
N PRO A 393 -11.35 -22.11 11.11
CA PRO A 393 -11.97 -20.86 11.54
C PRO A 393 -11.28 -19.66 10.89
N VAL A 394 -12.07 -18.65 10.52
CA VAL A 394 -11.55 -17.29 10.29
C VAL A 394 -11.26 -16.61 11.62
N SER A 395 -10.44 -15.55 11.58
CA SER A 395 -10.16 -14.75 12.75
C SER A 395 -11.43 -14.09 13.32
N ARG A 396 -11.39 -13.73 14.60
CA ARG A 396 -12.47 -12.96 15.21
C ARG A 396 -12.70 -11.64 14.44
N ARG A 397 -11.62 -10.96 14.02
CA ARG A 397 -11.73 -9.72 13.25
C ARG A 397 -12.36 -9.94 11.87
N GLY A 398 -12.01 -11.03 11.19
CA GLY A 398 -12.62 -11.40 9.92
C GLY A 398 -14.12 -11.61 10.05
N ARG A 399 -14.57 -12.26 11.13
CA ARG A 399 -16.00 -12.45 11.42
C ARG A 399 -16.70 -11.10 11.69
N GLU A 400 -16.15 -10.27 12.57
CA GLU A 400 -16.67 -8.93 12.85
C GLU A 400 -16.78 -8.07 11.57
N TYR A 401 -15.80 -8.16 10.68
CA TYR A 401 -15.81 -7.47 9.39
C TYR A 401 -16.97 -7.96 8.51
N LEU A 402 -17.13 -9.27 8.35
CA LEU A 402 -18.21 -9.83 7.54
C LEU A 402 -19.59 -9.50 8.14
N ASP A 403 -19.76 -9.64 9.46
CA ASP A 403 -21.00 -9.30 10.16
C ASP A 403 -21.39 -7.84 9.94
N SER A 404 -20.41 -6.94 9.89
CA SER A 404 -20.64 -5.52 9.63
C SER A 404 -21.21 -5.26 8.22
N LEU A 405 -20.85 -6.08 7.25
CA LEU A 405 -21.31 -6.00 5.86
C LEU A 405 -22.63 -6.75 5.61
N THR A 406 -22.93 -7.78 6.40
CA THR A 406 -24.11 -8.64 6.21
C THR A 406 -25.30 -8.24 7.07
N ALA A 407 -25.09 -7.42 8.11
CA ALA A 407 -26.15 -6.98 9.01
C ALA A 407 -27.35 -6.39 8.25
N ASP A 408 -28.58 -6.76 8.66
CA ASP A 408 -29.80 -6.16 8.13
C ASP A 408 -29.92 -4.72 8.62
N GLN A 409 -29.63 -3.79 7.71
CA GLN A 409 -29.59 -2.36 7.99
C GLN A 409 -29.96 -1.55 6.75
N PRO A 410 -30.49 -0.31 6.91
CA PRO A 410 -30.75 0.60 5.79
C PRO A 410 -29.50 0.83 4.93
N PHE A 411 -29.67 0.93 3.62
CA PHE A 411 -28.54 1.06 2.68
C PHE A 411 -27.57 2.20 3.01
N PRO A 412 -28.01 3.41 3.45
CA PRO A 412 -27.08 4.47 3.87
C PRO A 412 -26.21 4.10 5.09
N HIS A 413 -26.70 3.27 6.02
CA HIS A 413 -25.89 2.78 7.14
C HIS A 413 -24.86 1.77 6.68
N TYR A 414 -25.26 0.83 5.81
CA TYR A 414 -24.35 -0.08 5.15
C TYR A 414 -23.24 0.67 4.43
N LEU A 415 -23.56 1.71 3.65
CA LEU A 415 -22.58 2.51 2.91
C LEU A 415 -21.56 3.19 3.83
N ARG A 416 -21.99 3.79 4.95
CA ARG A 416 -21.06 4.40 5.91
C ARG A 416 -20.05 3.39 6.44
N LYS A 417 -20.52 2.20 6.81
CA LYS A 417 -19.65 1.12 7.26
C LYS A 417 -18.73 0.64 6.15
N LEU A 418 -19.26 0.42 4.95
CA LEU A 418 -18.47 0.00 3.80
C LEU A 418 -17.33 0.97 3.49
N PHE A 419 -17.62 2.28 3.45
CA PHE A 419 -16.59 3.30 3.25
C PHE A 419 -15.51 3.24 4.36
N ALA A 420 -15.91 3.15 5.62
CA ALA A 420 -14.98 3.10 6.74
C ALA A 420 -14.12 1.82 6.74
N GLU A 421 -14.73 0.67 6.46
CA GLU A 421 -14.01 -0.60 6.41
C GLU A 421 -13.11 -0.72 5.17
N ASN A 422 -13.56 -0.23 4.00
CA ASN A 422 -12.72 -0.22 2.80
C ASN A 422 -11.49 0.68 2.99
N MET A 423 -11.61 1.82 3.66
CA MET A 423 -10.45 2.67 4.00
C MET A 423 -9.49 1.99 4.98
N ARG A 424 -9.99 1.17 5.90
CA ARG A 424 -9.18 0.55 6.95
C ARG A 424 -8.54 -0.77 6.52
N GLU A 425 -9.30 -1.60 5.83
CA GLU A 425 -8.90 -2.97 5.49
C GLU A 425 -8.46 -3.06 4.02
N GLN A 426 -9.39 -2.94 3.08
CA GLN A 426 -9.12 -3.17 1.66
C GLN A 426 -8.08 -2.21 1.10
N LEU A 427 -8.25 -0.90 1.30
CA LEU A 427 -7.31 0.10 0.80
C LEU A 427 -5.90 -0.16 1.32
N THR A 428 -5.76 -0.36 2.62
CA THR A 428 -4.44 -0.53 3.25
C THR A 428 -3.80 -1.86 2.86
N ARG A 429 -4.55 -2.97 2.98
CA ARG A 429 -4.01 -4.34 2.91
C ARG A 429 -3.91 -4.88 1.48
N ASP A 430 -4.81 -4.50 0.60
CA ASP A 430 -4.89 -5.01 -0.77
C ASP A 430 -4.32 -4.02 -1.80
N HIS A 431 -4.53 -2.71 -1.60
CA HIS A 431 -4.13 -1.69 -2.57
C HIS A 431 -2.80 -1.01 -2.24
N LEU A 432 -2.68 -0.39 -1.05
CA LEU A 432 -1.51 0.43 -0.72
C LEU A 432 -0.27 -0.40 -0.42
N GLU A 433 -0.40 -1.51 0.31
CA GLU A 433 0.74 -2.42 0.55
C GLU A 433 1.26 -2.99 -0.77
N LEU A 434 0.35 -3.33 -1.72
CA LEU A 434 0.72 -3.81 -3.03
C LEU A 434 1.32 -2.73 -3.93
N LEU A 435 0.79 -1.50 -3.88
CA LEU A 435 1.33 -0.35 -4.62
C LEU A 435 2.74 -0.02 -4.15
N ASP A 436 2.94 0.11 -2.83
CA ASP A 436 4.26 0.37 -2.23
C ASP A 436 5.25 -0.76 -2.55
N ALA A 437 4.85 -2.02 -2.35
CA ALA A 437 5.68 -3.19 -2.63
C ALA A 437 6.13 -3.25 -4.10
N SER A 438 5.20 -3.07 -5.05
CA SER A 438 5.48 -3.11 -6.48
C SER A 438 6.38 -1.96 -6.92
N SER A 439 6.13 -0.76 -6.43
CA SER A 439 6.90 0.42 -6.79
C SER A 439 8.28 0.41 -6.16
N MET A 440 8.38 0.03 -4.89
CA MET A 440 9.67 -0.01 -4.20
C MET A 440 10.58 -1.15 -4.65
N ALA A 441 10.01 -2.25 -5.17
CA ALA A 441 10.80 -3.27 -5.87
C ALA A 441 11.54 -2.73 -7.10
N ALA A 442 11.11 -1.56 -7.60
CA ALA A 442 11.72 -0.83 -8.73
C ALA A 442 12.38 0.49 -8.30
N SER A 443 12.64 0.71 -7.01
CA SER A 443 13.17 1.97 -6.46
C SER A 443 12.38 3.20 -6.93
N LEU A 444 11.05 3.09 -6.98
CA LEU A 444 10.12 4.11 -7.46
C LEU A 444 9.21 4.57 -6.32
N GLU A 445 9.06 5.88 -6.14
CA GLU A 445 8.08 6.47 -5.22
C GLU A 445 6.75 6.72 -5.92
N MET A 446 5.71 5.98 -5.51
CA MET A 446 4.34 6.32 -5.90
C MET A 446 3.73 7.29 -4.89
N ARG A 447 3.18 8.41 -5.41
CA ARG A 447 2.42 9.41 -4.65
C ARG A 447 0.95 9.32 -5.01
N VAL A 448 0.08 9.41 -4.01
CA VAL A 448 -1.36 9.16 -4.13
C VAL A 448 -2.18 10.38 -3.67
N PRO A 449 -2.31 11.43 -4.50
CA PRO A 449 -2.93 12.70 -4.11
C PRO A 449 -4.36 12.58 -3.59
N PHE A 450 -5.14 11.58 -4.03
CA PHE A 450 -6.49 11.35 -3.52
C PHE A 450 -6.52 10.89 -2.04
N LEU A 451 -5.38 10.44 -1.51
CA LEU A 451 -5.20 10.07 -0.11
C LEU A 451 -4.50 11.17 0.72
N ASP A 452 -4.34 12.38 0.18
CA ASP A 452 -4.05 13.52 1.04
C ASP A 452 -5.16 13.65 2.09
N HIS A 453 -4.80 13.83 3.37
CA HIS A 453 -5.79 13.81 4.45
C HIS A 453 -6.83 14.93 4.30
N HIS A 454 -6.47 16.09 3.74
CA HIS A 454 -7.43 17.17 3.47
C HIS A 454 -8.47 16.75 2.43
N VAL A 455 -8.06 16.00 1.39
CA VAL A 455 -8.98 15.47 0.37
C VAL A 455 -9.92 14.42 0.97
N VAL A 456 -9.35 13.48 1.75
CA VAL A 456 -10.14 12.44 2.41
C VAL A 456 -11.11 13.04 3.42
N GLU A 457 -10.63 13.91 4.30
CA GLU A 457 -11.48 14.55 5.31
C GLU A 457 -12.56 15.42 4.67
N PHE A 458 -12.22 16.18 3.61
CA PHE A 458 -13.21 16.94 2.84
C PHE A 458 -14.31 16.02 2.30
N ALA A 459 -13.93 14.90 1.65
CA ALA A 459 -14.90 13.96 1.06
C ALA A 459 -15.78 13.29 2.12
N PHE A 460 -15.22 12.94 3.31
CA PHE A 460 -15.96 12.28 4.38
C PHE A 460 -16.90 13.23 5.13
N ARG A 461 -16.59 14.52 5.20
CA ARG A 461 -17.52 15.55 5.72
C ARG A 461 -18.71 15.80 4.79
N GLN A 462 -18.61 15.46 3.49
CA GLN A 462 -19.75 15.60 2.58
C GLN A 462 -20.82 14.52 2.83
N PRO A 463 -22.10 14.81 2.54
CA PRO A 463 -23.17 13.81 2.52
C PRO A 463 -22.82 12.62 1.62
N LEU A 464 -23.22 11.42 2.01
CA LEU A 464 -23.03 10.22 1.19
C LEU A 464 -23.57 10.39 -0.24
N ALA A 465 -24.73 11.05 -0.37
CA ALA A 465 -25.36 11.34 -1.67
C ALA A 465 -24.51 12.24 -2.59
N TYR A 466 -23.49 12.95 -2.05
CA TYR A 466 -22.56 13.71 -2.88
C TYR A 466 -21.48 12.79 -3.46
N ARG A 467 -21.07 11.75 -2.74
CA ARG A 467 -20.06 10.79 -3.19
C ARG A 467 -20.65 9.78 -4.17
N VAL A 468 -21.83 9.21 -3.85
CA VAL A 468 -22.51 8.20 -4.67
C VAL A 468 -24.01 8.48 -4.71
N ASP A 469 -24.64 8.21 -5.87
CA ASP A 469 -26.09 8.16 -6.01
C ASP A 469 -26.49 6.70 -6.22
N TRP A 470 -26.88 6.04 -5.13
CA TRP A 470 -27.21 4.62 -5.15
C TRP A 470 -28.57 4.31 -5.82
N GLU A 471 -29.45 5.29 -5.92
CA GLU A 471 -30.75 5.13 -6.62
C GLU A 471 -30.56 5.16 -8.14
N LEU A 472 -29.70 6.05 -8.64
CA LEU A 472 -29.37 6.15 -10.06
C LEU A 472 -28.14 5.32 -10.47
N GLY A 473 -27.47 4.65 -9.51
CA GLY A 473 -26.28 3.87 -9.78
C GLY A 473 -25.05 4.70 -10.17
N ILE A 474 -24.96 5.97 -9.72
CA ILE A 474 -23.87 6.88 -10.08
C ILE A 474 -22.77 6.82 -9.02
N THR A 475 -21.60 6.38 -9.41
CA THR A 475 -20.36 6.35 -8.60
C THR A 475 -19.56 7.64 -8.79
N LYS A 476 -18.70 8.01 -7.80
CA LYS A 476 -17.82 9.19 -7.85
C LYS A 476 -18.53 10.49 -8.23
N ARG A 477 -19.75 10.68 -7.75
CA ARG A 477 -20.63 11.74 -8.20
C ARG A 477 -20.02 13.14 -8.05
N LEU A 478 -19.45 13.43 -6.87
CA LEU A 478 -18.80 14.71 -6.58
C LEU A 478 -17.57 14.95 -7.45
N LEU A 479 -16.73 13.92 -7.62
CA LEU A 479 -15.53 14.00 -8.45
C LEU A 479 -15.88 14.21 -9.94
N LYS A 480 -16.89 13.50 -10.43
CA LYS A 480 -17.40 13.69 -11.79
C LYS A 480 -17.93 15.11 -12.00
N GLN A 481 -18.68 15.65 -11.04
CA GLN A 481 -19.20 17.02 -11.12
C GLN A 481 -18.07 18.05 -11.11
N ALA A 482 -17.04 17.85 -10.31
CA ALA A 482 -15.86 18.72 -10.28
C ALA A 482 -15.20 18.80 -11.67
N VAL A 483 -15.01 17.65 -12.34
CA VAL A 483 -14.46 17.59 -13.71
C VAL A 483 -15.35 18.29 -14.72
N LEU A 484 -16.65 17.97 -14.74
CA LEU A 484 -17.60 18.58 -15.70
C LEU A 484 -17.70 20.09 -15.54
N LYS A 485 -17.63 20.59 -14.30
CA LYS A 485 -17.68 22.03 -14.04
C LYS A 485 -16.40 22.75 -14.48
N THR A 486 -15.24 22.11 -14.33
CA THR A 486 -13.94 22.74 -14.55
C THR A 486 -13.45 22.58 -15.98
N TRP A 487 -13.69 21.42 -16.60
CA TRP A 487 -13.17 21.05 -17.92
C TRP A 487 -14.25 20.49 -18.85
N GLY A 488 -15.53 20.92 -18.68
CA GLY A 488 -16.68 20.39 -19.43
C GLY A 488 -16.59 20.58 -20.94
N ASP A 489 -15.77 21.49 -21.42
CA ASP A 489 -15.54 21.75 -22.85
C ASP A 489 -14.49 20.82 -23.48
N GLU A 490 -13.77 20.02 -22.66
CA GLU A 490 -12.73 19.12 -23.13
C GLU A 490 -13.29 17.71 -23.39
N VAL A 491 -13.57 17.38 -24.66
CA VAL A 491 -14.30 16.17 -25.09
C VAL A 491 -13.70 14.86 -24.56
N ASP A 492 -12.37 14.69 -24.62
CA ASP A 492 -11.73 13.44 -24.18
C ASP A 492 -11.69 13.32 -22.65
N LEU A 493 -11.61 14.44 -21.94
CA LEU A 493 -11.73 14.51 -20.49
C LEU A 493 -13.15 14.14 -20.04
N VAL A 494 -14.17 14.70 -20.66
CA VAL A 494 -15.59 14.36 -20.44
C VAL A 494 -15.83 12.89 -20.80
N GLY A 495 -15.19 12.38 -21.85
CA GLY A 495 -15.22 10.96 -22.20
C GLY A 495 -14.80 10.03 -21.07
N SER A 496 -13.79 10.41 -20.28
CA SER A 496 -13.36 9.62 -19.10
C SER A 496 -14.38 9.62 -17.96
N VAL A 497 -15.16 10.72 -17.80
CA VAL A 497 -16.25 10.83 -16.82
C VAL A 497 -17.43 9.92 -17.16
N LEU A 498 -17.78 9.88 -18.44
CA LEU A 498 -18.94 9.12 -18.96
C LEU A 498 -18.62 7.63 -19.12
N ARG A 499 -17.35 7.28 -19.18
CA ARG A 499 -16.91 5.91 -19.37
C ARG A 499 -17.29 5.05 -18.17
N ARG A 500 -17.87 3.87 -18.47
CA ARG A 500 -18.04 2.84 -17.42
C ARG A 500 -16.66 2.41 -16.94
N LYS A 501 -16.43 2.39 -15.63
CA LYS A 501 -15.20 1.85 -15.06
C LYS A 501 -15.08 0.37 -15.47
N ILE A 502 -14.01 0.07 -16.18
CA ILE A 502 -13.54 -1.28 -16.42
C ILE A 502 -12.42 -1.43 -15.40
N GLY A 503 -12.67 -1.97 -14.21
CA GLY A 503 -11.67 -2.01 -13.13
C GLY A 503 -10.28 -2.41 -13.65
N ALA A 504 -9.24 -1.75 -13.20
CA ALA A 504 -7.91 -2.27 -13.41
C ALA A 504 -7.81 -3.60 -12.65
N PRO A 505 -7.40 -4.68 -13.21
CA PRO A 505 -6.69 -4.85 -14.45
C PRO A 505 -7.38 -5.86 -15.39
N THR A 506 -8.28 -5.43 -16.22
CA THR A 506 -8.87 -6.32 -17.24
C THR A 506 -7.80 -6.93 -18.14
N SER A 507 -6.70 -6.20 -18.36
CA SER A 507 -5.52 -6.71 -19.08
C SER A 507 -4.87 -7.94 -18.43
N VAL A 508 -5.09 -8.18 -17.15
CA VAL A 508 -4.51 -9.33 -16.42
C VAL A 508 -5.47 -10.52 -16.36
N LEU A 509 -6.79 -10.30 -16.50
CA LEU A 509 -7.78 -11.36 -16.37
C LEU A 509 -7.54 -12.48 -17.37
N GLY A 510 -7.27 -12.17 -18.63
CA GLY A 510 -6.97 -13.16 -19.66
C GLY A 510 -5.70 -13.96 -19.38
N HIS A 511 -4.66 -13.33 -18.84
CA HIS A 511 -3.43 -14.02 -18.43
C HIS A 511 -3.65 -14.90 -17.19
N ARG A 512 -4.42 -14.43 -16.20
CA ARG A 512 -4.79 -15.22 -15.04
C ARG A 512 -5.58 -16.49 -15.44
N GLU A 513 -6.55 -16.37 -16.30
CA GLU A 513 -7.30 -17.53 -16.81
C GLU A 513 -6.41 -18.53 -17.56
N ARG A 514 -5.46 -18.04 -18.37
CA ARG A 514 -4.46 -18.90 -19.03
C ARG A 514 -3.57 -19.61 -18.03
N PHE A 515 -3.16 -18.92 -16.97
CA PHE A 515 -2.34 -19.49 -15.89
C PHE A 515 -3.13 -20.56 -15.10
N ILE A 516 -4.39 -20.32 -14.80
CA ILE A 516 -5.27 -21.32 -14.18
C ILE A 516 -5.33 -22.60 -15.04
N ARG A 517 -5.59 -22.46 -16.35
CA ARG A 517 -5.61 -23.60 -17.27
C ARG A 517 -4.26 -24.33 -17.34
N LEU A 518 -3.15 -23.59 -17.32
CA LEU A 518 -1.81 -24.19 -17.28
C LEU A 518 -1.61 -25.01 -15.99
N CYS A 519 -2.00 -24.49 -14.84
CA CYS A 519 -1.95 -25.21 -13.56
C CYS A 519 -2.81 -26.48 -13.58
N ASP A 520 -4.02 -26.40 -14.14
CA ASP A 520 -4.92 -27.55 -14.22
C ASP A 520 -4.36 -28.68 -15.12
N GLN A 521 -3.61 -28.32 -16.17
CA GLN A 521 -2.97 -29.27 -17.07
C GLN A 521 -1.71 -29.91 -16.49
N VAL A 522 -0.93 -29.17 -15.73
CA VAL A 522 0.40 -29.60 -15.26
C VAL A 522 0.34 -30.25 -13.87
N LEU A 523 -0.49 -29.74 -12.96
CA LEU A 523 -0.56 -30.22 -11.58
C LEU A 523 -1.48 -31.43 -11.46
N PRO A 524 -1.18 -32.40 -10.55
CA PRO A 524 -1.99 -33.60 -10.33
C PRO A 524 -3.48 -33.29 -10.06
N ALA A 525 -4.38 -34.22 -10.40
CA ALA A 525 -5.81 -34.04 -10.21
C ALA A 525 -6.18 -33.82 -8.73
N ASP A 526 -5.44 -34.46 -7.85
CA ASP A 526 -5.58 -34.47 -6.39
C ASP A 526 -4.71 -33.42 -5.68
N TYR A 527 -4.08 -32.51 -6.40
CA TYR A 527 -3.17 -31.49 -5.87
C TYR A 527 -3.74 -30.69 -4.69
N LEU A 528 -5.03 -30.31 -4.74
CA LEU A 528 -5.71 -29.64 -3.61
C LEU A 528 -5.96 -30.59 -2.44
N ARG A 529 -6.38 -31.82 -2.72
CA ARG A 529 -6.76 -32.79 -1.69
C ARG A 529 -5.54 -33.27 -0.89
N ASP A 530 -4.40 -33.44 -1.56
CA ASP A 530 -3.20 -34.04 -0.98
C ASP A 530 -2.24 -33.02 -0.38
N ASP A 531 -2.63 -31.73 -0.32
CA ASP A 531 -1.86 -30.67 0.34
C ASP A 531 -2.49 -30.29 1.69
N GLU A 532 -1.68 -30.07 2.70
CA GLU A 532 -2.07 -29.67 4.07
C GLU A 532 -2.99 -28.45 4.08
N TYR A 533 -2.70 -27.47 3.19
CA TYR A 533 -3.44 -26.22 3.09
C TYR A 533 -4.48 -26.23 1.95
N GLY A 534 -4.64 -27.34 1.23
CA GLY A 534 -5.49 -27.38 0.04
C GLY A 534 -6.93 -26.99 0.26
N ALA A 535 -7.48 -27.25 1.45
CA ALA A 535 -8.86 -26.87 1.78
C ALA A 535 -9.10 -25.34 1.88
N TYR A 536 -8.04 -24.54 2.01
CA TYR A 536 -8.15 -23.07 1.97
C TYR A 536 -8.31 -22.53 0.54
N PHE A 537 -8.21 -23.35 -0.50
CA PHE A 537 -8.19 -22.91 -1.88
C PHE A 537 -9.25 -23.62 -2.73
N GLU A 538 -9.75 -22.90 -3.74
CA GLU A 538 -10.71 -23.45 -4.72
C GLU A 538 -10.02 -23.88 -6.02
N GLN A 539 -8.83 -23.33 -6.30
CA GLN A 539 -8.11 -23.56 -7.55
C GLN A 539 -6.67 -24.01 -7.26
N LYS A 540 -6.16 -24.91 -8.10
CA LYS A 540 -4.75 -25.37 -8.02
C LYS A 540 -3.76 -24.22 -8.17
N SER A 541 -4.09 -23.21 -8.98
CA SER A 541 -3.27 -22.03 -9.18
C SER A 541 -3.08 -21.23 -7.87
N ASP A 542 -4.14 -21.08 -7.07
CA ASP A 542 -4.08 -20.30 -5.84
C ASP A 542 -3.26 -21.06 -4.76
N LEU A 543 -3.43 -22.38 -4.66
CA LEU A 543 -2.58 -23.21 -3.80
C LEU A 543 -1.12 -23.21 -4.27
N LEU A 544 -0.86 -23.26 -5.57
CA LEU A 544 0.51 -23.19 -6.12
C LEU A 544 1.19 -21.86 -5.75
N VAL A 545 0.46 -20.74 -5.84
CA VAL A 545 0.95 -19.42 -5.44
C VAL A 545 1.21 -19.36 -3.93
N PHE A 546 0.34 -19.95 -3.12
CA PHE A 546 0.57 -20.06 -1.67
C PHE A 546 1.76 -20.98 -1.34
N ASN A 547 1.94 -22.10 -2.01
CA ASN A 547 3.12 -22.96 -1.84
C ASN A 547 4.41 -22.23 -2.24
N LEU A 548 4.37 -21.37 -3.26
CA LEU A 548 5.48 -20.48 -3.59
C LEU A 548 5.72 -19.44 -2.49
N TYR A 549 4.67 -18.86 -1.91
CA TYR A 549 4.80 -17.98 -0.74
C TYR A 549 5.51 -18.67 0.43
N GLN A 550 5.15 -19.92 0.74
CA GLN A 550 5.84 -20.71 1.76
C GLN A 550 7.32 -20.95 1.40
N GLU A 551 7.62 -21.25 0.13
CA GLU A 551 9.01 -21.40 -0.32
C GLU A 551 9.80 -20.10 -0.07
N ILE A 552 9.25 -18.96 -0.45
CA ILE A 552 9.90 -17.65 -0.29
C ILE A 552 10.08 -17.30 1.19
N PHE A 553 9.00 -17.29 1.98
CA PHE A 553 9.02 -16.66 3.31
C PHE A 553 9.31 -17.63 4.44
N VAL A 554 8.82 -18.87 4.35
CA VAL A 554 9.03 -19.85 5.42
C VAL A 554 10.38 -20.56 5.25
N ARG A 555 10.75 -21.00 4.03
CA ARG A 555 11.98 -21.76 3.79
C ARG A 555 13.16 -20.85 3.47
N CYS A 556 12.99 -19.89 2.56
CA CYS A 556 14.05 -19.00 2.07
C CYS A 556 14.11 -17.65 2.79
N ARG A 557 13.26 -17.39 3.80
CA ARG A 557 13.23 -16.16 4.62
C ARG A 557 13.19 -14.87 3.80
N GLY A 558 12.44 -14.86 2.68
CA GLY A 558 12.23 -13.70 1.83
C GLY A 558 13.26 -13.51 0.72
N VAL A 559 14.20 -14.44 0.53
CA VAL A 559 15.22 -14.36 -0.53
C VAL A 559 15.24 -15.65 -1.34
N LEU A 560 14.77 -15.57 -2.58
CA LEU A 560 14.82 -16.71 -3.50
C LEU A 560 16.26 -16.94 -4.03
N PRO A 561 16.62 -18.20 -4.33
CA PRO A 561 17.87 -18.50 -5.01
C PRO A 561 17.95 -17.84 -6.39
N ASP A 562 19.17 -17.51 -6.82
CA ASP A 562 19.42 -17.03 -8.18
C ASP A 562 18.93 -18.03 -9.22
N GLY A 563 18.31 -17.52 -10.29
CA GLY A 563 17.77 -18.34 -11.37
C GLY A 563 16.46 -19.08 -11.06
N PHE A 564 15.83 -18.83 -9.91
CA PHE A 564 14.53 -19.42 -9.59
C PHE A 564 13.46 -19.00 -10.59
N THR A 565 12.72 -19.98 -11.16
CA THR A 565 11.63 -19.70 -12.10
C THR A 565 10.31 -20.31 -11.62
N MET A 566 9.20 -19.69 -12.02
CA MET A 566 7.86 -20.21 -11.74
C MET A 566 7.61 -21.57 -12.42
N LEU A 567 8.15 -21.78 -13.63
CA LEU A 567 7.96 -23.02 -14.38
C LEU A 567 8.71 -24.19 -13.71
N ASP A 568 9.95 -23.97 -13.25
CA ASP A 568 10.70 -25.00 -12.52
C ASP A 568 10.01 -25.36 -11.21
N PHE A 569 9.52 -24.36 -10.48
CA PHE A 569 8.75 -24.58 -9.26
C PHE A 569 7.48 -25.38 -9.52
N MET A 570 6.72 -25.04 -10.56
CA MET A 570 5.52 -25.77 -10.95
C MET A 570 5.84 -27.23 -11.33
N ALA A 571 6.92 -27.47 -12.08
CA ALA A 571 7.38 -28.81 -12.42
C ALA A 571 7.80 -29.62 -11.18
N GLN A 572 8.41 -28.98 -10.18
CA GLN A 572 8.72 -29.59 -8.89
C GLN A 572 7.45 -29.96 -8.13
N GLN A 573 6.44 -29.07 -8.07
CA GLN A 573 5.17 -29.33 -7.41
C GLN A 573 4.39 -30.49 -8.06
N ALA A 574 4.45 -30.60 -9.39
CA ALA A 574 3.81 -31.69 -10.14
C ALA A 574 4.40 -33.07 -9.83
N ARG A 575 5.63 -33.16 -9.31
CA ARG A 575 6.33 -34.41 -8.96
C ARG A 575 6.24 -34.75 -7.46
N ARG A 576 5.61 -33.92 -6.64
CA ARG A 576 5.47 -34.20 -5.20
C ARG A 576 4.71 -35.52 -5.01
N PRO A 577 5.25 -36.47 -4.23
CA PRO A 577 4.46 -37.63 -3.84
C PRO A 577 3.25 -37.18 -2.99
N ALA A 578 2.11 -37.82 -3.19
CA ALA A 578 0.95 -37.64 -2.33
C ALA A 578 1.39 -37.81 -0.86
N LEU A 579 0.95 -36.92 0.03
CA LEU A 579 1.16 -37.11 1.47
C LEU A 579 0.57 -38.48 1.81
N SER A 580 1.42 -39.43 2.22
CA SER A 580 0.94 -40.69 2.79
C SER A 580 0.14 -40.30 4.04
N VAL A 581 -1.18 -40.47 3.98
CA VAL A 581 -2.05 -40.41 5.15
C VAL A 581 -1.53 -41.50 6.08
N ALA A 582 -0.67 -41.12 7.02
CA ALA A 582 -0.33 -42.00 8.14
C ALA A 582 -1.64 -42.13 8.95
N GLY A 583 -2.21 -43.35 8.91
CA GLY A 583 -3.44 -43.74 9.56
C GLY A 583 -3.39 -43.63 11.10
#